data_f6ccded6b2b9736c326483dd7e298136
#
_entry.id   f6ccded6b2b9736c326483dd7e298136
#
_cell.length_a   1.000
_cell.length_b   1.000
_cell.length_c   1.000
_cell.angle_alpha   90.00
_cell.angle_beta   90.00
_cell.angle_gamma   90.00
#
_symmetry.space_group_name_H-M   'P 1'
#
loop_
_entity.id
_entity.type
_entity.pdbx_description
1 polymer ?
#
loop_
_entity_poly.entity_id
_entity_poly.type
_entity_poly.pdbx_seq_one_letter_code
_entity_poly.pdbx_strand_id
1 'polypeptide(L)'
;MDSEDPLFMLYTSGSTGKPKGVVHTHAGYLLHASFTHQMVFNYDSSTDVFGCLADIGWITGHSYVVYGPLCNGGTSVLFESTPIYPNPGRYWETVERLKINQLYIAPTSIRLLIKYGDEWVKKYDRSSLKCLGSVGEPINHEAWHWYYETVGEKRCKIADTWWQTETGGHCITPLPCNKNDEIIPAKAMRPFFGISPVILNEKVLKIYQRFYI
;
A
#
# COMPACT_ATOMS: atom_id res chain seq x y z
N MET A 1 -6.64 -2.63 28.49
CA MET A 1 -6.52 -1.42 27.70
C MET A 1 -7.89 -1.00 27.23
N ASP A 2 -8.21 0.27 27.36
CA ASP A 2 -9.43 0.82 26.81
C ASP A 2 -9.32 1.01 25.30
N SER A 3 -10.44 1.00 24.59
CA SER A 3 -10.48 1.21 23.14
C SER A 3 -9.89 2.55 22.70
N GLU A 4 -9.99 3.55 23.56
CA GLU A 4 -9.50 4.92 23.31
C GLU A 4 -8.09 5.18 23.86
N ASP A 5 -7.46 4.19 24.51
CA ASP A 5 -6.08 4.34 24.95
C ASP A 5 -5.17 4.61 23.73
N PRO A 6 -4.19 5.52 23.84
CA PRO A 6 -3.22 5.77 22.78
C PRO A 6 -2.43 4.50 22.43
N LEU A 7 -2.36 4.15 21.14
CA LEU A 7 -1.53 3.05 20.64
C LEU A 7 -0.13 3.54 20.28
N PHE A 8 -0.05 4.61 19.50
CA PHE A 8 1.21 5.28 19.15
C PHE A 8 0.98 6.74 18.73
N MET A 9 2.08 7.48 18.64
CA MET A 9 2.12 8.84 18.10
C MET A 9 3.15 8.91 16.98
N LEU A 10 2.76 9.48 15.84
CA LEU A 10 3.65 9.70 14.71
C LEU A 10 3.59 11.16 14.28
N TYR A 11 4.76 11.76 14.05
CA TYR A 11 4.85 13.17 13.66
C TYR A 11 4.83 13.35 12.15
N THR A 12 4.04 14.31 11.67
CA THR A 12 4.06 14.77 10.28
C THR A 12 4.69 16.16 10.20
N SER A 13 5.20 16.52 9.01
CA SER A 13 5.83 17.85 8.79
C SER A 13 4.86 19.00 9.01
N GLY A 14 3.54 18.75 8.90
CA GLY A 14 2.49 19.76 9.00
C GLY A 14 2.53 20.81 7.88
N SER A 15 1.39 21.29 7.46
CA SER A 15 1.26 22.35 6.43
C SER A 15 1.82 23.71 6.87
N THR A 16 2.02 23.93 8.18
CA THR A 16 2.52 25.18 8.75
C THR A 16 4.02 25.16 9.08
N GLY A 17 4.74 24.10 8.70
CA GLY A 17 6.16 23.93 8.96
C GLY A 17 6.52 23.47 10.38
N LYS A 18 5.57 23.42 11.32
CA LYS A 18 5.79 22.84 12.65
C LYS A 18 5.34 21.38 12.65
N PRO A 19 6.15 20.45 13.17
CA PRO A 19 5.74 19.05 13.30
C PRO A 19 4.45 18.91 14.11
N LYS A 20 3.53 18.08 13.62
CA LYS A 20 2.26 17.76 14.29
C LYS A 20 2.25 16.29 14.67
N GLY A 21 2.04 16.01 15.97
CA GLY A 21 1.88 14.63 16.46
C GLY A 21 0.48 14.12 16.16
N VAL A 22 0.39 13.07 15.38
CA VAL A 22 -0.86 12.35 15.13
C VAL A 22 -0.92 11.18 16.09
N VAL A 23 -1.96 11.14 16.92
CA VAL A 23 -2.20 10.06 17.88
C VAL A 23 -3.25 9.12 17.32
N HIS A 24 -2.93 7.84 17.28
CA HIS A 24 -3.89 6.78 16.98
C HIS A 24 -4.22 5.98 18.22
N THR A 25 -5.52 5.68 18.43
CA THR A 25 -6.01 4.88 19.54
C THR A 25 -6.20 3.42 19.13
N HIS A 26 -6.34 2.51 20.09
CA HIS A 26 -6.32 1.08 19.83
C HIS A 26 -7.43 0.60 18.91
N ALA A 27 -8.70 0.76 19.30
CA ALA A 27 -9.78 0.06 18.61
C ALA A 27 -9.99 0.54 17.17
N GLY A 28 -10.15 1.85 16.97
CA GLY A 28 -10.45 2.42 15.66
C GLY A 28 -9.33 2.17 14.66
N TYR A 29 -8.08 2.38 15.08
CA TYR A 29 -6.93 2.18 14.22
C TYR A 29 -6.71 0.70 13.86
N LEU A 30 -6.70 -0.21 14.85
CA LEU A 30 -6.47 -1.63 14.60
C LEU A 30 -7.56 -2.25 13.73
N LEU A 31 -8.83 -1.89 13.99
CA LEU A 31 -9.95 -2.32 13.16
C LEU A 31 -9.77 -1.87 11.71
N HIS A 32 -9.46 -0.59 11.50
CA HIS A 32 -9.28 -0.03 10.15
C HIS A 32 -8.08 -0.64 9.43
N ALA A 33 -6.93 -0.75 10.10
CA ALA A 33 -5.72 -1.32 9.51
C ALA A 33 -5.91 -2.80 9.14
N SER A 34 -6.50 -3.62 10.02
CA SER A 34 -6.74 -5.04 9.75
C SER A 34 -7.75 -5.25 8.64
N PHE A 35 -8.88 -4.51 8.67
CA PHE A 35 -9.93 -4.66 7.68
C PHE A 35 -9.49 -4.21 6.29
N THR A 36 -8.82 -3.06 6.19
CA THR A 36 -8.29 -2.58 4.91
C THR A 36 -7.19 -3.50 4.37
N HIS A 37 -6.30 -4.00 5.21
CA HIS A 37 -5.29 -4.96 4.82
C HIS A 37 -5.93 -6.22 4.21
N GLN A 38 -6.88 -6.83 4.90
CA GLN A 38 -7.53 -8.05 4.44
C GLN A 38 -8.29 -7.84 3.12
N MET A 39 -9.13 -6.80 3.07
CA MET A 39 -10.05 -6.57 1.95
C MET A 39 -9.35 -6.07 0.69
N VAL A 40 -8.42 -5.13 0.83
CA VAL A 40 -7.74 -4.51 -0.32
C VAL A 40 -6.80 -5.52 -0.99
N PHE A 41 -6.07 -6.28 -0.20
CA PHE A 41 -5.10 -7.25 -0.74
C PHE A 41 -5.68 -8.65 -0.95
N ASN A 42 -6.94 -8.87 -0.63
CA ASN A 42 -7.57 -10.20 -0.61
C ASN A 42 -6.70 -11.22 0.13
N TYR A 43 -6.25 -10.79 1.31
CA TYR A 43 -5.26 -11.52 2.09
C TYR A 43 -5.88 -12.71 2.84
N ASP A 44 -5.27 -13.87 2.67
CA ASP A 44 -5.61 -15.09 3.41
C ASP A 44 -4.47 -15.42 4.40
N SER A 45 -4.73 -15.21 5.68
CA SER A 45 -3.73 -15.41 6.75
C SER A 45 -3.23 -16.85 6.88
N SER A 46 -3.96 -17.83 6.35
CA SER A 46 -3.59 -19.24 6.41
C SER A 46 -2.55 -19.64 5.35
N THR A 47 -2.47 -18.90 4.25
CA THR A 47 -1.65 -19.27 3.09
C THR A 47 -0.71 -18.19 2.60
N ASP A 48 -1.01 -16.92 2.88
CA ASP A 48 -0.33 -15.80 2.23
C ASP A 48 0.78 -15.20 3.08
N VAL A 49 1.84 -14.79 2.39
CA VAL A 49 2.95 -14.00 2.93
C VAL A 49 2.81 -12.58 2.38
N PHE A 50 2.64 -11.61 3.27
CA PHE A 50 2.50 -10.20 2.94
C PHE A 50 3.85 -9.48 2.94
N GLY A 51 4.22 -8.89 1.83
CA GLY A 51 5.46 -8.14 1.65
C GLY A 51 5.19 -6.64 1.47
N CYS A 52 5.10 -5.89 2.55
CA CYS A 52 5.17 -4.44 2.51
C CYS A 52 6.62 -4.00 2.75
N LEU A 53 7.25 -3.44 1.72
CA LEU A 53 8.66 -3.05 1.79
C LEU A 53 8.83 -1.56 2.16
N ALA A 54 7.88 -1.01 2.92
CA ALA A 54 7.96 0.32 3.47
C ALA A 54 8.80 0.34 4.76
N ASP A 55 9.49 1.47 4.98
CA ASP A 55 10.19 1.72 6.23
C ASP A 55 9.20 1.76 7.41
N ILE A 56 9.53 1.06 8.48
CA ILE A 56 8.71 0.98 9.69
C ILE A 56 8.58 2.33 10.42
N GLY A 57 9.46 3.26 10.16
CA GLY A 57 9.38 4.63 10.69
C GLY A 57 8.25 5.47 10.10
N TRP A 58 7.63 5.04 8.99
CA TRP A 58 6.47 5.68 8.37
C TRP A 58 5.17 5.00 8.76
N ILE A 59 4.06 5.74 8.64
CA ILE A 59 2.74 5.19 8.92
C ILE A 59 2.43 3.93 8.09
N THR A 60 2.95 3.82 6.87
CA THR A 60 2.77 2.62 6.05
C THR A 60 3.40 1.39 6.70
N GLY A 61 4.57 1.54 7.30
CA GLY A 61 5.20 0.47 8.06
C GLY A 61 4.39 0.07 9.29
N HIS A 62 3.87 1.06 10.03
CA HIS A 62 2.97 0.79 11.16
C HIS A 62 1.75 0.00 10.72
N SER A 63 0.99 0.53 9.75
CA SER A 63 -0.30 -0.04 9.37
C SER A 63 -0.18 -1.36 8.60
N TYR A 64 0.82 -1.50 7.69
CA TYR A 64 0.85 -2.61 6.73
C TYR A 64 2.13 -3.47 6.77
N VAL A 65 3.09 -3.17 7.66
CA VAL A 65 4.12 -4.15 8.04
C VAL A 65 3.78 -4.79 9.37
N VAL A 66 3.27 -4.00 10.32
CA VAL A 66 3.03 -4.46 11.69
C VAL A 66 1.55 -4.75 11.95
N TYR A 67 0.74 -3.71 12.10
CA TYR A 67 -0.58 -3.86 12.72
C TYR A 67 -1.60 -4.61 11.85
N GLY A 68 -1.76 -4.25 10.58
CA GLY A 68 -2.73 -4.90 9.69
C GLY A 68 -2.51 -6.40 9.53
N PRO A 69 -1.31 -6.84 9.09
CA PRO A 69 -1.00 -8.26 8.94
C PRO A 69 -1.10 -9.03 10.26
N LEU A 70 -0.55 -8.52 11.36
CA LEU A 70 -0.53 -9.22 12.64
C LEU A 70 -1.91 -9.31 13.29
N CYS A 71 -2.76 -8.26 13.17
CA CYS A 71 -4.16 -8.32 13.62
C CYS A 71 -4.97 -9.38 12.86
N ASN A 72 -4.60 -9.69 11.63
CA ASN A 72 -5.21 -10.75 10.83
C ASN A 72 -4.58 -12.13 11.08
N GLY A 73 -3.66 -12.26 12.04
CA GLY A 73 -2.96 -13.53 12.33
C GLY A 73 -2.05 -13.98 11.20
N GLY A 74 -1.57 -13.04 10.37
CA GLY A 74 -0.85 -13.33 9.16
C GLY A 74 0.67 -13.28 9.27
N THR A 75 1.34 -13.64 8.18
CA THR A 75 2.79 -13.57 8.02
C THR A 75 3.17 -12.28 7.29
N SER A 76 3.97 -11.42 7.94
CA SER A 76 4.49 -10.18 7.38
C SER A 76 6.00 -10.22 7.22
N VAL A 77 6.51 -9.67 6.13
CA VAL A 77 7.94 -9.60 5.85
C VAL A 77 8.53 -8.32 6.42
N LEU A 78 9.55 -8.45 7.26
CA LEU A 78 10.43 -7.35 7.65
C LEU A 78 11.62 -7.30 6.69
N PHE A 79 11.70 -6.22 5.93
CA PHE A 79 12.71 -6.06 4.89
C PHE A 79 13.78 -5.05 5.33
N GLU A 80 14.98 -5.56 5.61
CA GLU A 80 16.14 -4.77 6.01
C GLU A 80 17.06 -4.56 4.81
N SER A 81 16.76 -3.60 3.96
CA SER A 81 17.63 -3.22 2.84
C SER A 81 17.07 -2.03 2.06
N THR A 82 17.79 -1.65 1.00
CA THR A 82 17.31 -0.77 -0.05
C THR A 82 16.96 -1.56 -1.32
N PRO A 83 16.18 -1.01 -2.26
CA PRO A 83 15.80 -1.74 -3.47
C PRO A 83 16.96 -2.25 -4.33
N ILE A 84 18.12 -1.60 -4.22
CA ILE A 84 19.27 -1.83 -5.10
C ILE A 84 20.50 -2.42 -4.39
N TYR A 85 20.41 -2.78 -3.11
CA TYR A 85 21.51 -3.39 -2.38
C TYR A 85 21.21 -4.87 -2.07
N PRO A 86 22.14 -5.79 -2.33
CA PRO A 86 23.45 -5.64 -2.99
C PRO A 86 23.38 -5.46 -4.52
N ASN A 87 22.21 -5.60 -5.11
CA ASN A 87 21.94 -5.41 -6.53
C ASN A 87 20.44 -5.14 -6.77
N PRO A 88 20.03 -4.66 -7.96
CA PRO A 88 18.64 -4.33 -8.28
C PRO A 88 17.66 -5.51 -8.28
N GLY A 89 18.13 -6.73 -8.16
CA GLY A 89 17.29 -7.93 -7.99
C GLY A 89 16.81 -8.20 -6.58
N ARG A 90 17.22 -7.37 -5.60
CA ARG A 90 16.98 -7.62 -4.17
C ARG A 90 15.51 -7.84 -3.79
N TYR A 91 14.60 -7.04 -4.35
CA TYR A 91 13.15 -7.20 -4.11
C TYR A 91 12.64 -8.53 -4.69
N TRP A 92 13.05 -8.85 -5.88
CA TRP A 92 12.59 -10.02 -6.62
C TRP A 92 13.14 -11.33 -6.03
N GLU A 93 14.40 -11.32 -5.59
CA GLU A 93 15.00 -12.43 -4.81
C GLU A 93 14.21 -12.66 -3.53
N THR A 94 13.82 -11.59 -2.85
CA THR A 94 13.02 -11.69 -1.62
C THR A 94 11.62 -12.26 -1.90
N VAL A 95 10.99 -11.83 -2.99
CA VAL A 95 9.69 -12.40 -3.44
C VAL A 95 9.81 -13.89 -3.70
N GLU A 96 10.81 -14.30 -4.46
CA GLU A 96 11.05 -15.72 -4.79
C GLU A 96 11.32 -16.57 -3.54
N ARG A 97 12.26 -16.13 -2.71
CA ARG A 97 12.72 -16.85 -1.53
C ARG A 97 11.66 -17.01 -0.45
N LEU A 98 10.88 -15.95 -0.21
CA LEU A 98 9.85 -15.93 0.82
C LEU A 98 8.46 -16.27 0.28
N LYS A 99 8.32 -16.50 -1.03
CA LYS A 99 7.04 -16.78 -1.71
C LYS A 99 5.97 -15.73 -1.39
N ILE A 100 6.37 -14.45 -1.46
CA ILE A 100 5.47 -13.32 -1.19
C ILE A 100 4.27 -13.36 -2.13
N ASN A 101 3.08 -13.20 -1.58
CA ASN A 101 1.81 -13.24 -2.31
C ASN A 101 1.27 -11.83 -2.62
N GLN A 102 1.45 -10.89 -1.71
CA GLN A 102 1.09 -9.48 -1.92
C GLN A 102 2.34 -8.63 -1.76
N LEU A 103 2.64 -7.79 -2.75
CA LEU A 103 3.80 -6.90 -2.73
C LEU A 103 3.34 -5.44 -2.72
N TYR A 104 3.63 -4.72 -1.63
CA TYR A 104 3.22 -3.34 -1.40
C TYR A 104 4.43 -2.42 -1.28
N ILE A 105 4.63 -1.56 -2.28
CA ILE A 105 5.84 -0.72 -2.40
C ILE A 105 5.51 0.69 -2.89
N ALA A 106 6.44 1.62 -2.66
CA ALA A 106 6.29 3.00 -3.11
C ALA A 106 6.63 3.16 -4.61
N PRO A 107 5.91 4.03 -5.35
CA PRO A 107 6.22 4.37 -6.75
C PRO A 107 7.66 4.84 -6.98
N THR A 108 8.26 5.53 -6.03
CA THR A 108 9.68 5.91 -6.10
C THR A 108 10.59 4.69 -6.25
N SER A 109 10.33 3.60 -5.52
CA SER A 109 11.08 2.34 -5.68
C SER A 109 10.84 1.70 -7.05
N ILE A 110 9.60 1.74 -7.54
CA ILE A 110 9.26 1.23 -8.88
C ILE A 110 10.03 2.01 -9.95
N ARG A 111 9.94 3.34 -9.94
CA ARG A 111 10.67 4.21 -10.88
C ARG A 111 12.19 4.03 -10.83
N LEU A 112 12.73 3.77 -9.63
CA LEU A 112 14.15 3.47 -9.48
C LEU A 112 14.50 2.14 -10.17
N LEU A 113 13.72 1.09 -9.94
CA LEU A 113 13.99 -0.25 -10.46
C LEU A 113 13.82 -0.35 -11.98
N ILE A 114 12.90 0.39 -12.58
CA ILE A 114 12.76 0.52 -14.05
C ILE A 114 14.09 0.88 -14.71
N LYS A 115 14.86 1.80 -14.10
CA LYS A 115 16.15 2.28 -14.66
C LYS A 115 17.23 1.21 -14.76
N TYR A 116 17.08 0.12 -14.00
CA TYR A 116 18.06 -0.98 -14.00
C TYR A 116 17.73 -2.10 -14.97
N GLY A 117 16.57 -2.04 -15.63
CA GLY A 117 16.17 -3.00 -16.66
C GLY A 117 15.37 -4.18 -16.14
N ASP A 118 14.61 -4.78 -17.06
CA ASP A 118 13.68 -5.87 -16.78
C ASP A 118 14.38 -7.19 -16.46
N GLU A 119 15.61 -7.38 -16.86
CA GLU A 119 16.39 -8.59 -16.63
C GLU A 119 16.54 -8.91 -15.15
N TRP A 120 16.63 -7.89 -14.29
CA TRP A 120 16.67 -8.08 -12.85
C TRP A 120 15.37 -8.65 -12.29
N VAL A 121 14.23 -8.24 -12.84
CA VAL A 121 12.91 -8.75 -12.46
C VAL A 121 12.73 -10.16 -12.98
N LYS A 122 13.02 -10.38 -14.27
CA LYS A 122 12.79 -11.66 -14.98
C LYS A 122 13.68 -12.80 -14.49
N LYS A 123 14.79 -12.48 -13.82
CA LYS A 123 15.73 -13.45 -13.26
C LYS A 123 15.11 -14.32 -12.16
N TYR A 124 14.10 -13.83 -11.46
CA TYR A 124 13.53 -14.47 -10.26
C TYR A 124 12.09 -14.92 -10.48
N ASP A 125 11.70 -16.02 -9.82
CA ASP A 125 10.34 -16.52 -9.83
C ASP A 125 9.41 -15.62 -9.02
N ARG A 126 8.35 -15.13 -9.64
CA ARG A 126 7.33 -14.29 -9.04
C ARG A 126 5.94 -14.91 -9.14
N SER A 127 5.88 -16.20 -9.44
CA SER A 127 4.61 -16.93 -9.59
C SER A 127 3.75 -16.94 -8.33
N SER A 128 4.37 -16.74 -7.16
CA SER A 128 3.66 -16.60 -5.88
C SER A 128 2.83 -15.32 -5.76
N LEU A 129 3.19 -14.25 -6.49
CA LEU A 129 2.45 -12.98 -6.40
C LEU A 129 1.00 -13.13 -6.88
N LYS A 130 0.08 -12.62 -6.08
CA LYS A 130 -1.38 -12.57 -6.33
C LYS A 130 -1.89 -11.14 -6.54
N CYS A 131 -1.34 -10.19 -5.77
CA CYS A 131 -1.74 -8.79 -5.81
C CYS A 131 -0.52 -7.89 -5.62
N LEU A 132 -0.53 -6.77 -6.31
CA LEU A 132 0.47 -5.69 -6.17
C LEU A 132 -0.19 -4.47 -5.55
N GLY A 133 0.58 -3.67 -4.82
CA GLY A 133 0.08 -2.44 -4.24
C GLY A 133 1.06 -1.28 -4.39
N SER A 134 0.50 -0.08 -4.48
CA SER A 134 1.22 1.19 -4.59
C SER A 134 0.81 2.13 -3.46
N VAL A 135 1.77 2.84 -2.86
CA VAL A 135 1.56 3.64 -1.65
C VAL A 135 2.48 4.84 -1.53
N GLY A 136 1.98 5.87 -0.87
CA GLY A 136 2.74 7.00 -0.34
C GLY A 136 2.84 8.20 -1.26
N GLU A 137 2.67 8.00 -2.55
CA GLU A 137 2.66 9.05 -3.58
C GLU A 137 1.89 8.59 -4.83
N PRO A 138 1.43 9.51 -5.69
CA PRO A 138 0.81 9.12 -6.95
C PRO A 138 1.76 8.31 -7.83
N ILE A 139 1.26 7.20 -8.37
CA ILE A 139 1.97 6.44 -9.38
C ILE A 139 1.66 7.01 -10.77
N ASN A 140 2.70 7.22 -11.60
CA ASN A 140 2.50 7.61 -12.98
C ASN A 140 2.18 6.40 -13.88
N HIS A 141 1.57 6.65 -15.05
CA HIS A 141 1.15 5.60 -15.97
C HIS A 141 2.27 4.64 -16.38
N GLU A 142 3.47 5.16 -16.67
CA GLU A 142 4.63 4.34 -17.04
C GLU A 142 5.02 3.34 -15.94
N ALA A 143 5.15 3.81 -14.70
CA ALA A 143 5.47 2.96 -13.56
C ALA A 143 4.35 1.96 -13.27
N TRP A 144 3.09 2.38 -13.41
CA TRP A 144 1.95 1.48 -13.23
C TRP A 144 1.96 0.36 -14.27
N HIS A 145 2.14 0.67 -15.57
CA HIS A 145 2.20 -0.33 -16.62
C HIS A 145 3.37 -1.28 -16.45
N TRP A 146 4.55 -0.77 -16.13
CA TRP A 146 5.71 -1.62 -15.85
C TRP A 146 5.46 -2.56 -14.67
N TYR A 147 4.87 -2.03 -13.59
CA TYR A 147 4.54 -2.83 -12.41
C TYR A 147 3.51 -3.91 -12.72
N TYR A 148 2.49 -3.60 -13.50
CA TYR A 148 1.48 -4.55 -13.93
C TYR A 148 2.02 -5.59 -14.92
N GLU A 149 2.74 -5.15 -15.97
CA GLU A 149 3.14 -6.00 -17.08
C GLU A 149 4.41 -6.81 -16.77
N THR A 150 5.44 -6.16 -16.22
CA THR A 150 6.75 -6.79 -15.99
C THR A 150 6.78 -7.51 -14.65
N VAL A 151 6.36 -6.85 -13.57
CA VAL A 151 6.40 -7.47 -12.23
C VAL A 151 5.24 -8.43 -12.03
N GLY A 152 4.03 -7.98 -12.32
CA GLY A 152 2.79 -8.74 -12.15
C GLY A 152 2.44 -9.69 -13.28
N GLU A 153 3.22 -9.68 -14.38
CA GLU A 153 3.02 -10.55 -15.56
C GLU A 153 1.58 -10.51 -16.09
N LYS A 154 0.93 -9.34 -16.02
CA LYS A 154 -0.47 -9.07 -16.40
C LYS A 154 -1.52 -9.91 -15.64
N ARG A 155 -1.12 -10.72 -14.67
CA ARG A 155 -2.02 -11.56 -13.86
C ARG A 155 -2.30 -10.98 -12.48
N CYS A 156 -1.37 -10.16 -11.93
CA CYS A 156 -1.56 -9.53 -10.63
C CYS A 156 -2.21 -8.16 -10.80
N LYS A 157 -3.38 -7.96 -10.21
CA LYS A 157 -4.02 -6.65 -10.19
C LYS A 157 -3.27 -5.70 -9.25
N ILE A 158 -3.34 -4.40 -9.54
CA ILE A 158 -2.71 -3.36 -8.71
C ILE A 158 -3.76 -2.67 -7.85
N ALA A 159 -3.51 -2.65 -6.54
CA ALA A 159 -4.19 -1.77 -5.60
C ALA A 159 -3.38 -0.48 -5.45
N ASP A 160 -3.77 0.57 -6.18
CA ASP A 160 -3.24 1.92 -5.95
C ASP A 160 -4.01 2.56 -4.80
N THR A 161 -3.32 2.96 -3.74
CA THR A 161 -3.96 3.33 -2.48
C THR A 161 -3.71 4.79 -2.13
N TRP A 162 -4.76 5.52 -1.81
CA TRP A 162 -4.68 6.88 -1.28
C TRP A 162 -5.11 6.94 0.17
N TRP A 163 -4.24 7.46 1.02
CA TRP A 163 -4.45 7.64 2.45
C TRP A 163 -3.31 8.47 3.06
N GLN A 164 -3.40 8.79 4.34
CA GLN A 164 -2.46 9.65 5.04
C GLN A 164 -2.13 9.12 6.43
N THR A 165 -1.10 9.67 7.08
CA THR A 165 -0.77 9.40 8.49
C THR A 165 -1.98 9.66 9.39
N GLU A 166 -2.72 10.73 9.10
CA GLU A 166 -3.90 11.16 9.85
C GLU A 166 -5.07 10.19 9.77
N THR A 167 -5.17 9.43 8.68
CA THR A 167 -6.25 8.44 8.49
C THR A 167 -5.89 7.05 9.00
N GLY A 168 -4.60 6.76 9.16
CA GLY A 168 -4.10 5.50 9.69
C GLY A 168 -4.22 4.28 8.77
N GLY A 169 -4.95 4.37 7.68
CA GLY A 169 -5.16 3.30 6.71
C GLY A 169 -5.84 3.77 5.43
N HIS A 170 -6.11 2.86 4.51
CA HIS A 170 -6.63 3.15 3.18
C HIS A 170 -7.97 3.88 3.22
N CYS A 171 -8.06 4.98 2.49
CA CYS A 171 -9.29 5.76 2.32
C CYS A 171 -9.90 5.61 0.93
N ILE A 172 -9.06 5.63 -0.11
CA ILE A 172 -9.50 5.46 -1.50
C ILE A 172 -8.57 4.43 -2.14
N THR A 173 -9.16 3.38 -2.72
CA THR A 173 -8.41 2.26 -3.29
C THR A 173 -9.32 1.41 -4.16
N PRO A 174 -8.83 0.76 -5.23
CA PRO A 174 -9.56 -0.31 -5.87
C PRO A 174 -9.67 -1.52 -4.92
N LEU A 175 -10.62 -2.39 -5.19
CA LEU A 175 -10.74 -3.71 -4.55
C LEU A 175 -10.36 -4.79 -5.58
N PRO A 176 -9.09 -5.15 -5.72
CA PRO A 176 -8.62 -6.03 -6.79
C PRO A 176 -9.26 -7.42 -6.77
N CYS A 177 -9.74 -7.87 -5.62
CA CYS A 177 -10.47 -9.13 -5.47
C CYS A 177 -11.88 -9.09 -6.07
N ASN A 178 -12.47 -7.91 -6.28
CA ASN A 178 -13.75 -7.81 -6.95
C ASN A 178 -13.56 -8.00 -8.47
N LYS A 179 -14.01 -9.12 -8.99
CA LYS A 179 -13.87 -9.49 -10.41
C LYS A 179 -14.51 -8.49 -11.36
N ASN A 180 -15.50 -7.73 -10.89
CA ASN A 180 -16.24 -6.75 -11.66
C ASN A 180 -15.64 -5.34 -11.62
N ASP A 181 -14.58 -5.12 -10.82
CA ASP A 181 -13.92 -3.82 -10.77
C ASP A 181 -12.91 -3.70 -11.92
N GLU A 182 -13.23 -2.81 -12.84
CA GLU A 182 -12.27 -2.32 -13.81
C GLU A 182 -11.25 -1.43 -13.09
N ILE A 183 -9.98 -1.78 -13.15
CA ILE A 183 -8.90 -1.00 -12.55
C ILE A 183 -8.36 -0.04 -13.61
N ILE A 184 -8.51 1.26 -13.35
CA ILE A 184 -7.97 2.30 -14.22
C ILE A 184 -6.52 2.58 -13.81
N PRO A 185 -5.55 2.51 -14.75
CA PRO A 185 -4.16 2.77 -14.45
C PRO A 185 -3.92 4.12 -13.76
N ALA A 186 -3.10 4.12 -12.71
CA ALA A 186 -2.72 5.30 -11.93
C ALA A 186 -3.90 6.03 -11.27
N LYS A 187 -4.93 5.29 -10.86
CA LYS A 187 -6.09 5.81 -10.13
C LYS A 187 -6.37 4.99 -8.88
N ALA A 188 -6.57 5.67 -7.75
CA ALA A 188 -6.98 5.04 -6.50
C ALA A 188 -8.46 4.63 -6.48
N MET A 189 -9.24 5.03 -7.46
CA MET A 189 -10.58 4.57 -7.84
C MET A 189 -11.71 4.98 -6.91
N ARG A 190 -11.90 4.32 -5.77
CA ARG A 190 -13.14 4.38 -4.99
C ARG A 190 -12.90 4.62 -3.51
N PRO A 191 -13.82 5.34 -2.84
CA PRO A 191 -13.83 5.38 -1.39
C PRO A 191 -13.96 3.97 -0.81
N PHE A 192 -13.17 3.69 0.21
CA PHE A 192 -13.31 2.46 1.00
C PHE A 192 -14.55 2.54 1.89
N PHE A 193 -15.00 1.40 2.41
CA PHE A 193 -16.18 1.31 3.27
C PHE A 193 -16.10 2.28 4.45
N GLY A 194 -17.16 3.04 4.67
CA GLY A 194 -17.25 4.04 5.72
C GLY A 194 -16.57 5.39 5.40
N ILE A 195 -15.89 5.52 4.27
CA ILE A 195 -15.25 6.77 3.82
C ILE A 195 -16.17 7.52 2.87
N SER A 196 -16.41 8.80 3.17
CA SER A 196 -17.20 9.70 2.32
C SER A 196 -16.37 10.91 1.93
N PRO A 197 -15.53 10.82 0.87
CA PRO A 197 -14.71 11.93 0.44
C PRO A 197 -15.55 13.05 -0.16
N VAL A 198 -15.10 14.27 0.03
CA VAL A 198 -15.75 15.47 -0.50
C VAL A 198 -14.70 16.34 -1.19
N ILE A 199 -14.97 16.75 -2.43
CA ILE A 199 -14.15 17.73 -3.11
C ILE A 199 -14.73 19.13 -2.83
N LEU A 200 -13.88 20.01 -2.35
CA LEU A 200 -14.22 21.40 -2.04
C LEU A 200 -13.47 22.33 -3.01
N ASN A 201 -14.11 23.42 -3.40
CA ASN A 201 -13.42 24.51 -4.07
C ASN A 201 -12.73 25.43 -3.03
N GLU A 202 -12.03 26.45 -3.50
CA GLU A 202 -11.33 27.44 -2.65
C GLU A 202 -12.25 28.14 -1.63
N LYS A 203 -13.56 28.23 -1.93
CA LYS A 203 -14.58 28.81 -1.03
C LYS A 203 -15.21 27.78 -0.09
N VAL A 204 -14.63 26.58 0.01
CA VAL A 204 -15.14 25.47 0.84
C VAL A 204 -16.56 25.01 0.45
N LEU A 205 -16.96 25.23 -0.79
CA LEU A 205 -18.24 24.75 -1.31
C LEU A 205 -18.06 23.38 -2.00
N LYS A 206 -18.97 22.45 -1.72
CA LYS A 206 -18.97 21.13 -2.35
C LYS A 206 -19.07 21.21 -3.85
N ILE A 207 -18.20 20.47 -4.54
CA ILE A 207 -18.27 20.28 -6.00
C ILE A 207 -18.90 18.91 -6.24
N TYR A 208 -20.09 18.88 -6.80
CA TYR A 208 -20.75 17.63 -7.20
C TYR A 208 -20.29 17.22 -8.60
N GLN A 209 -19.15 16.54 -8.68
CA GLN A 209 -18.73 15.86 -9.91
C GLN A 209 -18.28 14.44 -9.55
N ARG A 210 -18.52 13.46 -10.44
CA ARG A 210 -17.93 12.14 -10.31
C ARG A 210 -16.45 12.25 -10.68
N PHE A 211 -15.59 12.20 -9.69
CA PHE A 211 -14.15 12.13 -9.92
C PHE A 211 -13.64 10.73 -9.58
N TYR A 212 -12.80 10.19 -10.45
CA TYR A 212 -11.89 9.10 -10.12
C TYR A 212 -10.58 9.76 -9.64
N ILE A 213 -10.27 9.63 -8.38
CA ILE A 213 -9.02 10.11 -7.77
C ILE A 213 -7.89 9.15 -8.09
#